data_4316eac1b5a70971c52c09ae8202eb85
#
_entry.id   4316eac1b5a70971c52c09ae8202eb85
#
_cell.length_a   1.000
_cell.length_b   1.000
_cell.length_c   1.000
_cell.angle_alpha   90.00
_cell.angle_beta   90.00
_cell.angle_gamma   90.00
#
_symmetry.space_group_name_H-M   'P 1'
#
loop_
_entity.id
_entity.type
_entity.pdbx_description
1 polymer ?
#
loop_
_entity_poly.entity_id
_entity_poly.type
_entity_poly.pdbx_seq_one_letter_code
_entity_poly.pdbx_strand_id
1 'polypeptide(L)'
;MKSVATPQSELPHILIYGSVNSGKSTLFNLLVGQEYAVTSPIAGTTTDVLYKRIELPEVGPVVLGDTPGVGDTSPLGAQRMAATRVALRRADIILVLEESLDPQLVKDYPNAIFLPFKLPFSEEREALREQTIELIAKTLKGRKSYRQETLLGNLAKPGDLVLLVMPQDKAAPKGRLILPQVQTMRELLDKHCMVVAIQPEELGATLSKLRAMPDLVITDSSVFQKVEKQLPHEVPLTSFSVLMSAYKGDIHRLVAGAKVLSQLPPNAHILIAEACSHVPTNEDIGRVKLPKLLRKKLGDELVITHVNGDDFPTDLSGYQLVIHCGACMMNRNHLLTRQEEATRQQVPMTNYGIAIAQLLGILDRVVLP
;
A
#
# COMPACT_ATOMS: atom_id res chain seq x y z
N MET A 1 -20.63 9.58 18.90
CA MET A 1 -20.18 9.07 17.59
C MET A 1 -18.86 8.33 17.82
N LYS A 2 -18.78 7.02 17.51
CA LYS A 2 -17.49 6.35 17.52
C LYS A 2 -16.67 6.95 16.37
N SER A 3 -15.55 7.61 16.66
CA SER A 3 -14.64 8.09 15.65
C SER A 3 -14.25 6.92 14.74
N VAL A 4 -14.39 7.08 13.43
CA VAL A 4 -13.91 6.07 12.47
C VAL A 4 -12.39 6.02 12.64
N ALA A 5 -11.88 4.93 13.22
CA ALA A 5 -10.46 4.78 13.47
C ALA A 5 -9.69 4.80 12.14
N THR A 6 -8.60 5.56 12.07
CA THR A 6 -7.70 5.57 10.91
C THR A 6 -7.30 4.13 10.55
N PRO A 7 -7.44 3.71 9.29
CA PRO A 7 -7.04 2.37 8.86
C PRO A 7 -5.58 2.09 9.17
N GLN A 8 -5.22 0.86 9.54
CA GLN A 8 -3.81 0.49 9.80
C GLN A 8 -2.90 0.73 8.58
N SER A 9 -3.44 0.64 7.38
CA SER A 9 -2.72 0.93 6.13
C SER A 9 -2.30 2.39 5.96
N GLU A 10 -2.80 3.29 6.81
CA GLU A 10 -2.45 4.72 6.82
C GLU A 10 -1.60 5.10 8.04
N LEU A 11 -1.32 4.14 8.93
CA LEU A 11 -0.53 4.39 10.13
C LEU A 11 0.96 4.11 9.90
N PRO A 12 1.86 4.89 10.54
CA PRO A 12 3.28 4.55 10.61
C PRO A 12 3.50 3.21 11.30
N HIS A 13 4.36 2.37 10.75
CA HIS A 13 4.78 1.10 11.33
C HIS A 13 6.20 1.23 11.90
N ILE A 14 6.33 1.00 13.20
CA ILE A 14 7.59 1.04 13.93
C ILE A 14 7.88 -0.38 14.38
N LEU A 15 8.99 -0.95 13.94
CA LEU A 15 9.39 -2.31 14.30
C LEU A 15 10.60 -2.31 15.23
N ILE A 16 10.63 -3.26 16.13
CA ILE A 16 11.76 -3.56 16.98
C ILE A 16 12.45 -4.81 16.43
N TYR A 17 13.71 -4.68 16.03
CA TYR A 17 14.50 -5.69 15.35
C TYR A 17 15.79 -5.99 16.13
N GLY A 18 16.19 -7.25 16.17
CA GLY A 18 17.44 -7.68 16.82
C GLY A 18 17.49 -9.18 17.07
N SER A 19 18.63 -9.66 17.53
CA SER A 19 18.89 -11.07 17.83
C SER A 19 17.97 -11.62 18.92
N VAL A 20 17.98 -12.92 19.06
CA VAL A 20 17.29 -13.60 20.18
C VAL A 20 17.86 -13.05 21.51
N ASN A 21 16.98 -12.74 22.46
CA ASN A 21 17.30 -12.20 23.79
C ASN A 21 17.96 -10.78 23.80
N SER A 22 17.88 -10.02 22.71
CA SER A 22 18.37 -8.62 22.66
C SER A 22 17.49 -7.61 23.42
N GLY A 23 16.38 -8.03 24.02
CA GLY A 23 15.48 -7.17 24.80
C GLY A 23 14.35 -6.54 23.99
N LYS A 24 14.04 -7.01 22.79
CA LYS A 24 12.95 -6.51 21.94
C LYS A 24 11.60 -6.44 22.64
N SER A 25 11.16 -7.55 23.19
CA SER A 25 9.88 -7.64 23.93
C SER A 25 9.86 -6.76 25.18
N THR A 26 11.01 -6.56 25.82
CA THR A 26 11.15 -5.63 26.95
C THR A 26 10.95 -4.18 26.50
N LEU A 27 11.59 -3.79 25.39
CA LEU A 27 11.41 -2.44 24.81
C LEU A 27 9.96 -2.25 24.31
N PHE A 28 9.38 -3.27 23.68
CA PHE A 28 8.00 -3.24 23.23
C PHE A 28 7.03 -2.99 24.39
N ASN A 29 7.14 -3.75 25.49
CA ASN A 29 6.31 -3.59 26.69
C ASN A 29 6.50 -2.23 27.35
N LEU A 30 7.75 -1.73 27.38
CA LEU A 30 8.06 -0.40 27.87
C LEU A 30 7.32 0.70 27.08
N LEU A 31 7.38 0.63 25.75
CA LEU A 31 6.73 1.62 24.87
C LEU A 31 5.19 1.52 24.91
N VAL A 32 4.66 0.31 25.00
CA VAL A 32 3.19 0.09 25.17
C VAL A 32 2.70 0.56 26.53
N GLY A 33 3.56 0.57 27.56
CA GLY A 33 3.21 0.96 28.94
C GLY A 33 2.48 -0.13 29.71
N GLN A 34 2.51 -1.39 29.22
CA GLN A 34 1.93 -2.56 29.88
C GLN A 34 2.62 -3.84 29.41
N GLU A 35 2.53 -4.91 30.21
CA GLU A 35 3.03 -6.24 29.81
C GLU A 35 2.06 -6.83 28.76
N TYR A 36 2.45 -6.76 27.51
CA TYR A 36 1.67 -7.25 26.36
C TYR A 36 2.41 -8.37 25.62
N ALA A 37 3.71 -8.23 25.41
CA ALA A 37 4.57 -9.27 24.86
C ALA A 37 5.11 -10.17 25.98
N VAL A 38 5.18 -11.47 25.72
CA VAL A 38 5.75 -12.44 26.67
C VAL A 38 7.26 -12.25 26.71
N THR A 39 7.79 -11.85 27.85
CA THR A 39 9.24 -11.77 28.10
C THR A 39 9.67 -13.07 28.76
N SER A 40 10.61 -13.80 28.16
CA SER A 40 11.14 -15.06 28.70
C SER A 40 12.65 -15.15 28.43
N PRO A 41 13.44 -15.69 29.34
CA PRO A 41 14.83 -15.99 29.07
C PRO A 41 15.02 -17.17 28.10
N ILE A 42 13.94 -17.91 27.80
CA ILE A 42 13.96 -19.02 26.84
C ILE A 42 13.93 -18.48 25.43
N ALA A 43 14.93 -18.84 24.63
CA ALA A 43 15.02 -18.44 23.23
C ALA A 43 13.80 -18.91 22.43
N GLY A 44 13.25 -18.02 21.57
CA GLY A 44 12.16 -18.37 20.67
C GLY A 44 10.77 -18.32 21.29
N THR A 45 10.54 -17.51 22.30
CA THR A 45 9.20 -17.30 22.89
C THR A 45 8.26 -16.57 21.94
N THR A 46 8.76 -15.62 21.14
CA THR A 46 7.97 -14.89 20.13
C THR A 46 8.02 -15.67 18.81
N THR A 47 6.90 -16.23 18.39
CA THR A 47 6.77 -17.00 17.14
C THR A 47 6.33 -16.13 15.97
N ASP A 48 5.38 -15.23 16.22
CA ASP A 48 4.82 -14.31 15.24
C ASP A 48 5.14 -12.86 15.63
N VAL A 49 5.05 -11.96 14.65
CA VAL A 49 5.19 -10.52 14.93
C VAL A 49 3.97 -10.03 15.71
N LEU A 50 4.21 -9.48 16.87
CA LEU A 50 3.17 -8.94 17.74
C LEU A 50 2.97 -7.45 17.44
N TYR A 51 1.77 -7.07 17.01
CA TYR A 51 1.45 -5.67 16.70
C TYR A 51 0.54 -5.04 17.75
N LYS A 52 0.83 -3.79 18.09
CA LYS A 52 -0.01 -2.96 18.96
C LYS A 52 -0.14 -1.55 18.39
N ARG A 53 -1.37 -1.05 18.33
CA ARG A 53 -1.59 0.37 18.05
C ARG A 53 -1.36 1.16 19.33
N ILE A 54 -0.53 2.18 19.25
CA ILE A 54 -0.27 3.14 20.34
C ILE A 54 -0.45 4.57 19.82
N GLU A 55 -0.66 5.51 20.71
CA GLU A 55 -0.77 6.93 20.41
C GLU A 55 0.55 7.61 20.80
N LEU A 56 1.20 8.27 19.85
CA LEU A 56 2.41 9.05 20.12
C LEU A 56 2.05 10.53 20.22
N PRO A 57 2.57 11.25 21.22
CA PRO A 57 2.41 12.70 21.32
C PRO A 57 2.80 13.39 20.02
N GLU A 58 2.01 14.36 19.56
CA GLU A 58 2.25 15.19 18.38
C GLU A 58 2.32 14.46 17.01
N VAL A 59 2.27 13.13 16.99
CA VAL A 59 2.27 12.30 15.77
C VAL A 59 0.90 11.66 15.55
N GLY A 60 0.24 11.25 16.64
CA GLY A 60 -1.00 10.48 16.60
C GLY A 60 -0.77 8.98 16.62
N PRO A 61 -1.72 8.19 16.08
CA PRO A 61 -1.66 6.74 16.16
C PRO A 61 -0.58 6.15 15.25
N VAL A 62 0.16 5.17 15.80
CA VAL A 62 1.16 4.36 15.09
C VAL A 62 0.96 2.87 15.40
N VAL A 63 1.54 2.00 14.60
CA VAL A 63 1.60 0.56 14.83
C VAL A 63 3.00 0.20 15.29
N LEU A 64 3.12 -0.27 16.52
CA LEU A 64 4.37 -0.81 17.07
C LEU A 64 4.38 -2.33 16.87
N GLY A 65 5.50 -2.89 16.43
CA GLY A 65 5.68 -4.32 16.20
C GLY A 65 6.90 -4.88 16.92
N ASP A 66 6.71 -6.00 17.65
CA ASP A 66 7.77 -6.82 18.22
C ASP A 66 8.04 -7.99 17.27
N THR A 67 9.26 -8.10 16.76
CA THR A 67 9.63 -9.15 15.81
C THR A 67 10.28 -10.36 16.49
N PRO A 68 10.11 -11.57 15.95
CA PRO A 68 10.94 -12.69 16.34
C PRO A 68 12.43 -12.40 16.26
N GLY A 69 13.21 -12.99 17.16
CA GLY A 69 14.67 -12.78 17.20
C GLY A 69 15.37 -13.35 15.96
N VAL A 70 16.34 -12.59 15.46
CA VAL A 70 17.22 -13.04 14.38
C VAL A 70 18.27 -14.01 14.92
N GLY A 71 18.73 -14.93 14.07
CA GLY A 71 19.72 -15.93 14.46
C GLY A 71 19.12 -17.15 15.22
N ASP A 72 17.82 -17.32 15.16
CA ASP A 72 17.15 -18.48 15.74
C ASP A 72 17.45 -19.75 14.93
N THR A 73 18.21 -20.67 15.50
CA THR A 73 18.57 -21.96 14.91
C THR A 73 17.57 -23.09 15.22
N SER A 74 16.45 -22.77 15.87
CA SER A 74 15.41 -23.76 16.20
C SER A 74 14.67 -24.25 14.93
N PRO A 75 13.94 -25.37 15.01
CA PRO A 75 13.13 -25.85 13.88
C PRO A 75 12.12 -24.82 13.32
N LEU A 76 11.70 -23.84 14.13
CA LEU A 76 10.80 -22.76 13.73
C LEU A 76 11.54 -21.50 13.24
N GLY A 77 12.87 -21.48 13.28
CA GLY A 77 13.69 -20.30 12.93
C GLY A 77 13.41 -19.78 11.52
N ALA A 78 13.25 -20.68 10.53
CA ALA A 78 12.94 -20.30 9.16
C ALA A 78 11.57 -19.59 9.03
N GLN A 79 10.54 -20.08 9.73
CA GLN A 79 9.20 -19.47 9.74
C GLN A 79 9.23 -18.09 10.42
N ARG A 80 9.94 -17.98 11.55
CA ARG A 80 10.14 -16.72 12.28
C ARG A 80 10.84 -15.66 11.41
N MET A 81 11.89 -16.09 10.69
CA MET A 81 12.58 -15.22 9.77
C MET A 81 11.68 -14.76 8.60
N ALA A 82 10.81 -15.64 8.09
CA ALA A 82 9.82 -15.27 7.08
C ALA A 82 8.84 -14.21 7.62
N ALA A 83 8.30 -14.40 8.83
CA ALA A 83 7.42 -13.44 9.49
C ALA A 83 8.12 -12.08 9.72
N THR A 84 9.39 -12.11 10.15
CA THR A 84 10.21 -10.89 10.31
C THR A 84 10.40 -10.16 9.00
N ARG A 85 10.71 -10.85 7.89
CA ARG A 85 10.86 -10.23 6.55
C ARG A 85 9.57 -9.55 6.09
N VAL A 86 8.43 -10.19 6.30
CA VAL A 86 7.11 -9.62 5.98
C VAL A 86 6.87 -8.34 6.79
N ALA A 87 7.20 -8.33 8.08
CA ALA A 87 7.09 -7.15 8.92
C ALA A 87 8.01 -6.01 8.45
N LEU A 88 9.27 -6.31 8.15
CA LEU A 88 10.25 -5.34 7.68
C LEU A 88 9.82 -4.62 6.38
N ARG A 89 9.10 -5.31 5.49
CA ARG A 89 8.53 -4.68 4.28
C ARG A 89 7.55 -3.54 4.59
N ARG A 90 6.92 -3.56 5.77
CA ARG A 90 5.93 -2.56 6.21
C ARG A 90 6.55 -1.44 7.03
N ALA A 91 7.79 -1.63 7.50
CA ALA A 91 8.39 -0.75 8.49
C ALA A 91 8.67 0.65 7.93
N ASP A 92 8.29 1.65 8.70
CA ASP A 92 8.68 3.05 8.49
C ASP A 92 9.93 3.39 9.29
N ILE A 93 9.97 2.88 10.54
CA ILE A 93 11.11 2.96 11.42
C ILE A 93 11.42 1.55 11.93
N ILE A 94 12.69 1.22 11.97
CA ILE A 94 13.21 -0.01 12.56
C ILE A 94 14.16 0.39 13.69
N LEU A 95 13.75 0.10 14.93
CA LEU A 95 14.60 0.20 16.11
C LEU A 95 15.50 -1.03 16.16
N VAL A 96 16.79 -0.87 15.95
CA VAL A 96 17.75 -1.96 15.81
C VAL A 96 18.49 -2.15 17.13
N LEU A 97 18.24 -3.28 17.80
CA LEU A 97 18.87 -3.70 19.05
C LEU A 97 20.08 -4.61 18.78
N GLU A 98 20.94 -4.19 17.86
CA GLU A 98 22.19 -4.87 17.51
C GLU A 98 23.37 -3.94 17.70
N GLU A 99 24.55 -4.49 17.94
CA GLU A 99 25.77 -3.69 18.06
C GLU A 99 26.18 -3.02 16.76
N SER A 100 25.90 -3.67 15.64
CA SER A 100 26.16 -3.15 14.30
C SER A 100 24.96 -3.38 13.38
N LEU A 101 24.68 -2.40 12.54
CA LEU A 101 23.64 -2.49 11.52
C LEU A 101 24.17 -3.26 10.31
N ASP A 102 23.46 -4.32 9.92
CA ASP A 102 23.78 -5.08 8.71
C ASP A 102 23.55 -4.21 7.45
N PRO A 103 24.59 -3.93 6.65
CA PRO A 103 24.45 -3.15 5.43
C PRO A 103 23.48 -3.77 4.40
N GLN A 104 23.34 -5.10 4.41
CA GLN A 104 22.41 -5.78 3.51
C GLN A 104 20.96 -5.49 3.90
N LEU A 105 20.66 -5.45 5.19
CA LEU A 105 19.34 -5.09 5.69
C LEU A 105 18.91 -3.69 5.21
N VAL A 106 19.82 -2.71 5.23
CA VAL A 106 19.55 -1.35 4.73
C VAL A 106 19.28 -1.35 3.22
N LYS A 107 20.04 -2.13 2.46
CA LYS A 107 19.84 -2.28 1.01
C LYS A 107 18.51 -2.95 0.67
N ASP A 108 18.08 -3.91 1.49
CA ASP A 108 16.84 -4.65 1.25
C ASP A 108 15.58 -3.83 1.59
N TYR A 109 15.69 -2.89 2.52
CA TYR A 109 14.58 -2.05 2.98
C TYR A 109 14.93 -0.56 2.92
N PRO A 110 15.25 0.01 1.73
CA PRO A 110 15.75 1.38 1.59
C PRO A 110 14.73 2.45 1.98
N ASN A 111 13.46 2.09 2.07
CA ASN A 111 12.37 2.99 2.45
C ASN A 111 12.14 3.05 3.97
N ALA A 112 12.79 2.20 4.77
CA ALA A 112 12.74 2.25 6.22
C ALA A 112 13.86 3.13 6.79
N ILE A 113 13.60 3.78 7.94
CA ILE A 113 14.62 4.48 8.71
C ILE A 113 15.12 3.54 9.81
N PHE A 114 16.42 3.26 9.81
CA PHE A 114 17.05 2.43 10.81
C PHE A 114 17.59 3.31 11.94
N LEU A 115 17.15 3.03 13.16
CA LEU A 115 17.59 3.71 14.37
C LEU A 115 18.31 2.69 15.26
N PRO A 116 19.66 2.74 15.34
CA PRO A 116 20.40 1.93 16.31
C PRO A 116 19.94 2.31 17.73
N PHE A 117 19.62 1.31 18.53
CA PHE A 117 19.08 1.49 19.87
C PHE A 117 19.75 0.55 20.86
N LYS A 118 20.21 1.08 21.98
CA LYS A 118 20.77 0.30 23.08
C LYS A 118 19.86 0.42 24.29
N LEU A 119 19.46 -0.70 24.85
CA LEU A 119 18.77 -0.71 26.14
C LEU A 119 19.77 -0.39 27.24
N PRO A 120 19.62 0.71 27.97
CA PRO A 120 20.44 0.96 29.15
C PRO A 120 20.07 -0.03 30.25
N PHE A 121 21.07 -0.48 31.01
CA PHE A 121 20.86 -1.36 32.17
C PHE A 121 20.38 -0.60 33.43
N SER A 122 20.00 0.69 33.29
CA SER A 122 19.60 1.54 34.42
C SER A 122 18.10 1.40 34.75
N GLU A 123 17.76 1.71 36.03
CA GLU A 123 16.38 1.62 36.55
C GLU A 123 15.42 2.70 36.05
N GLU A 124 15.85 3.67 35.25
CA GLU A 124 15.06 4.80 34.76
C GLU A 124 14.21 4.44 33.52
N ARG A 125 13.29 3.49 33.69
CA ARG A 125 12.45 3.00 32.59
C ARG A 125 11.56 4.08 31.98
N GLU A 126 11.03 5.00 32.78
CA GLU A 126 10.11 6.04 32.28
C GLU A 126 10.87 7.07 31.43
N ALA A 127 12.03 7.51 31.85
CA ALA A 127 12.90 8.42 31.09
C ALA A 127 13.31 7.80 29.74
N LEU A 128 13.63 6.50 29.72
CA LEU A 128 13.95 5.78 28.50
C LEU A 128 12.74 5.71 27.55
N ARG A 129 11.57 5.46 28.10
CA ARG A 129 10.30 5.44 27.32
C ARG A 129 10.05 6.79 26.67
N GLU A 130 10.14 7.88 27.43
CA GLU A 130 9.91 9.24 26.92
C GLU A 130 10.92 9.61 25.83
N GLN A 131 12.22 9.37 26.05
CA GLN A 131 13.27 9.63 25.07
C GLN A 131 13.08 8.83 23.77
N THR A 132 12.68 7.56 23.89
CA THR A 132 12.43 6.72 22.71
C THR A 132 11.21 7.23 21.93
N ILE A 133 10.13 7.60 22.61
CA ILE A 133 8.93 8.17 21.99
C ILE A 133 9.26 9.49 21.28
N GLU A 134 10.04 10.37 21.92
CA GLU A 134 10.48 11.64 21.33
C GLU A 134 11.36 11.41 20.08
N LEU A 135 12.31 10.48 20.15
CA LEU A 135 13.15 10.10 19.01
C LEU A 135 12.32 9.61 17.82
N ILE A 136 11.36 8.73 18.05
CA ILE A 136 10.45 8.22 17.03
C ILE A 136 9.61 9.38 16.45
N ALA A 137 9.02 10.21 17.30
CA ALA A 137 8.20 11.34 16.88
C ALA A 137 8.99 12.34 16.02
N LYS A 138 10.21 12.71 16.45
CA LYS A 138 11.13 13.57 15.69
C LYS A 138 11.51 12.97 14.34
N THR A 139 11.79 11.68 14.31
CA THR A 139 12.16 10.96 13.09
C THR A 139 11.00 10.96 12.09
N LEU A 140 9.77 10.66 12.54
CA LEU A 140 8.58 10.68 11.69
C LEU A 140 8.30 12.08 11.13
N LYS A 141 8.40 13.12 11.95
CA LYS A 141 8.20 14.52 11.50
C LYS A 141 9.27 14.99 10.49
N GLY A 142 10.51 14.53 10.64
CA GLY A 142 11.62 14.88 9.73
C GLY A 142 11.53 14.22 8.35
N ARG A 143 10.68 13.24 8.18
CA ARG A 143 10.58 12.44 6.97
C ARG A 143 9.75 13.15 5.90
N LYS A 144 10.40 13.86 4.96
CA LYS A 144 9.72 14.51 3.82
C LYS A 144 8.94 13.54 2.92
N SER A 145 9.37 12.27 2.82
CA SER A 145 8.72 11.26 1.98
C SER A 145 7.43 10.66 2.60
N TYR A 146 7.18 10.93 3.89
CA TYR A 146 5.96 10.48 4.58
C TYR A 146 4.71 11.19 4.09
N ARG A 147 4.90 12.29 3.38
CA ARG A 147 3.85 13.15 2.89
C ARG A 147 3.94 13.30 1.37
N GLN A 148 3.54 12.28 0.64
CA GLN A 148 2.73 12.61 -0.50
C GLN A 148 1.39 13.05 0.11
N GLU A 149 1.32 14.34 0.44
CA GLU A 149 0.32 14.91 1.35
C GLU A 149 -1.08 14.81 0.77
N THR A 150 -1.21 14.49 -0.51
CA THR A 150 -2.48 14.48 -1.22
C THR A 150 -2.58 13.30 -2.20
N LEU A 151 -3.74 12.67 -2.23
CA LEU A 151 -4.10 11.60 -3.14
C LEU A 151 -4.26 12.13 -4.58
N LEU A 152 -4.75 13.37 -4.69
CA LEU A 152 -5.04 14.05 -5.95
C LEU A 152 -3.85 14.86 -6.50
N GLY A 153 -2.81 15.10 -5.69
CA GLY A 153 -1.72 16.00 -6.12
C GLY A 153 -2.26 17.36 -6.61
N ASN A 154 -1.89 17.73 -7.84
CA ASN A 154 -2.33 18.97 -8.50
C ASN A 154 -3.50 18.75 -9.47
N LEU A 155 -4.15 17.59 -9.50
CA LEU A 155 -5.24 17.28 -10.42
C LEU A 155 -6.52 18.05 -10.14
N ALA A 156 -6.70 18.57 -8.93
CA ALA A 156 -7.86 19.35 -8.54
C ALA A 156 -7.45 20.56 -7.70
N LYS A 157 -8.08 21.69 -7.95
CA LYS A 157 -7.88 22.98 -7.27
C LYS A 157 -9.22 23.54 -6.75
N PRO A 158 -9.21 24.49 -5.82
CA PRO A 158 -10.42 25.08 -5.28
C PRO A 158 -11.35 25.61 -6.38
N GLY A 159 -12.63 25.27 -6.29
CA GLY A 159 -13.66 25.67 -7.25
C GLY A 159 -13.86 24.73 -8.43
N ASP A 160 -12.98 23.73 -8.63
CA ASP A 160 -13.16 22.72 -9.69
C ASP A 160 -14.42 21.88 -9.45
N LEU A 161 -15.11 21.52 -10.54
CA LEU A 161 -16.20 20.57 -10.55
C LEU A 161 -15.65 19.16 -10.85
N VAL A 162 -15.69 18.28 -9.88
CA VAL A 162 -15.17 16.91 -10.01
C VAL A 162 -16.31 15.90 -9.98
N LEU A 163 -16.34 15.05 -11.01
CA LEU A 163 -17.33 14.00 -11.15
C LEU A 163 -16.73 12.65 -10.70
N LEU A 164 -17.33 12.01 -9.69
CA LEU A 164 -16.97 10.69 -9.22
C LEU A 164 -17.93 9.66 -9.79
N VAL A 165 -17.45 8.80 -10.69
CA VAL A 165 -18.24 7.74 -11.32
C VAL A 165 -17.93 6.41 -10.64
N MET A 166 -18.83 5.96 -9.74
CA MET A 166 -18.59 4.87 -8.81
C MET A 166 -19.62 3.74 -9.01
N PRO A 167 -19.24 2.60 -9.61
CA PRO A 167 -20.10 1.44 -9.57
C PRO A 167 -20.30 0.99 -8.13
N GLN A 168 -21.50 0.49 -7.80
CA GLN A 168 -21.75 -0.05 -6.46
C GLN A 168 -21.11 -1.44 -6.34
N ASP A 169 -20.05 -1.51 -5.54
CA ASP A 169 -19.35 -2.76 -5.26
C ASP A 169 -20.19 -3.65 -4.33
N LYS A 170 -20.60 -4.81 -4.81
CA LYS A 170 -21.35 -5.80 -4.02
C LYS A 170 -20.54 -6.41 -2.89
N ALA A 171 -19.20 -6.37 -2.98
CA ALA A 171 -18.29 -6.83 -1.93
C ALA A 171 -18.10 -5.79 -0.83
N ALA A 172 -18.44 -4.51 -1.06
CA ALA A 172 -18.41 -3.48 -0.03
C ALA A 172 -19.47 -3.75 1.04
N PRO A 173 -19.17 -3.47 2.33
CA PRO A 173 -20.17 -3.56 3.39
C PRO A 173 -21.40 -2.68 3.05
N LYS A 174 -22.61 -3.22 3.26
CA LYS A 174 -23.85 -2.51 2.97
C LYS A 174 -23.88 -1.10 3.61
N GLY A 175 -24.20 -0.10 2.81
CA GLY A 175 -24.25 1.30 3.24
C GLY A 175 -22.89 1.99 3.37
N ARG A 176 -21.82 1.43 2.79
CA ARG A 176 -20.48 2.03 2.82
C ARG A 176 -19.88 2.13 1.43
N LEU A 177 -19.10 3.17 1.22
CA LEU A 177 -18.17 3.29 0.10
C LEU A 177 -16.85 2.59 0.46
N ILE A 178 -16.09 2.17 -0.55
CA ILE A 178 -14.74 1.62 -0.34
C ILE A 178 -13.76 2.75 0.02
N LEU A 179 -12.67 2.38 0.70
CA LEU A 179 -11.69 3.33 1.23
C LEU A 179 -11.18 4.35 0.20
N PRO A 180 -10.77 3.98 -1.03
CA PRO A 180 -10.32 4.95 -2.03
C PRO A 180 -11.37 6.01 -2.39
N GLN A 181 -12.65 5.62 -2.48
CA GLN A 181 -13.75 6.52 -2.79
C GLN A 181 -13.96 7.54 -1.68
N VAL A 182 -13.97 7.07 -0.41
CA VAL A 182 -14.13 7.94 0.76
C VAL A 182 -12.97 8.92 0.88
N GLN A 183 -11.73 8.46 0.73
CA GLN A 183 -10.54 9.30 0.85
C GLN A 183 -10.51 10.37 -0.27
N THR A 184 -10.77 9.97 -1.51
CA THR A 184 -10.83 10.91 -2.64
C THR A 184 -11.90 11.98 -2.44
N MET A 185 -13.11 11.57 -2.06
CA MET A 185 -14.20 12.52 -1.79
C MET A 185 -13.84 13.48 -0.65
N ARG A 186 -13.27 12.97 0.43
CA ARG A 186 -12.84 13.79 1.56
C ARG A 186 -11.79 14.82 1.14
N GLU A 187 -10.77 14.40 0.40
CA GLU A 187 -9.72 15.33 -0.05
C GLU A 187 -10.25 16.40 -1.01
N LEU A 188 -11.18 16.04 -1.91
CA LEU A 188 -11.83 17.02 -2.78
C LEU A 188 -12.58 18.10 -1.98
N LEU A 189 -13.30 17.69 -0.93
CA LEU A 189 -13.99 18.64 -0.03
C LEU A 189 -12.99 19.49 0.75
N ASP A 190 -11.89 18.92 1.24
CA ASP A 190 -10.82 19.67 1.92
C ASP A 190 -10.12 20.66 0.98
N LYS A 191 -10.07 20.37 -0.33
CA LYS A 191 -9.59 21.26 -1.40
C LYS A 191 -10.63 22.28 -1.87
N HIS A 192 -11.83 22.33 -1.28
CA HIS A 192 -12.93 23.19 -1.67
C HIS A 192 -13.41 22.97 -3.13
N CYS A 193 -13.40 21.73 -3.61
CA CYS A 193 -13.96 21.36 -4.90
C CYS A 193 -15.47 21.08 -4.78
N MET A 194 -16.19 21.28 -5.89
CA MET A 194 -17.57 20.80 -6.04
C MET A 194 -17.53 19.35 -6.47
N VAL A 195 -18.25 18.47 -5.76
CA VAL A 195 -18.23 17.01 -6.01
C VAL A 195 -19.62 16.53 -6.39
N VAL A 196 -19.71 15.87 -7.54
CA VAL A 196 -20.91 15.14 -7.96
C VAL A 196 -20.58 13.65 -8.02
N ALA A 197 -21.28 12.82 -7.26
CA ALA A 197 -21.07 11.38 -7.19
C ALA A 197 -22.25 10.64 -7.85
N ILE A 198 -21.95 9.77 -8.79
CA ILE A 198 -22.95 9.05 -9.59
C ILE A 198 -22.55 7.59 -9.83
N GLN A 199 -23.50 6.78 -10.25
CA GLN A 199 -23.22 5.47 -10.82
C GLN A 199 -22.89 5.61 -12.34
N PRO A 200 -22.25 4.61 -12.96
CA PRO A 200 -21.87 4.67 -14.38
C PRO A 200 -23.04 4.83 -15.34
N GLU A 201 -24.24 4.39 -14.94
CA GLU A 201 -25.47 4.45 -15.72
C GLU A 201 -26.01 5.86 -15.86
N GLU A 202 -25.79 6.72 -14.86
CA GLU A 202 -26.27 8.09 -14.82
C GLU A 202 -25.34 9.09 -15.52
N LEU A 203 -24.16 8.65 -16.05
CA LEU A 203 -23.15 9.57 -16.58
C LEU A 203 -23.71 10.49 -17.69
N GLY A 204 -24.32 9.94 -18.71
CA GLY A 204 -24.88 10.74 -19.82
C GLY A 204 -25.95 11.72 -19.38
N ALA A 205 -26.89 11.25 -18.51
CA ALA A 205 -27.93 12.11 -17.96
C ALA A 205 -27.38 13.23 -17.07
N THR A 206 -26.30 12.93 -16.32
CA THR A 206 -25.63 13.93 -15.47
C THR A 206 -24.93 14.99 -16.31
N LEU A 207 -24.14 14.58 -17.31
CA LEU A 207 -23.45 15.52 -18.19
C LEU A 207 -24.42 16.49 -18.89
N SER A 208 -25.60 16.01 -19.29
CA SER A 208 -26.62 16.86 -19.92
C SER A 208 -27.28 17.85 -18.96
N LYS A 209 -27.24 17.62 -17.65
CA LYS A 209 -27.77 18.53 -16.62
C LYS A 209 -26.78 19.54 -16.10
N LEU A 210 -25.49 19.30 -16.30
CA LEU A 210 -24.44 20.22 -15.88
C LEU A 210 -24.40 21.46 -16.82
N ARG A 211 -24.16 22.63 -16.24
CA ARG A 211 -23.99 23.88 -17.02
C ARG A 211 -22.62 23.97 -17.72
N ALA A 212 -21.63 23.28 -17.19
CA ALA A 212 -20.29 23.19 -17.74
C ALA A 212 -19.79 21.75 -17.61
N MET A 213 -18.85 21.36 -18.47
CA MET A 213 -18.17 20.07 -18.34
C MET A 213 -17.37 20.01 -17.04
N PRO A 214 -17.23 18.83 -16.42
CA PRO A 214 -16.40 18.68 -15.23
C PRO A 214 -14.93 18.93 -15.55
N ASP A 215 -14.22 19.55 -14.61
CA ASP A 215 -12.78 19.81 -14.69
C ASP A 215 -11.96 18.52 -14.52
N LEU A 216 -12.53 17.51 -13.86
CA LEU A 216 -11.93 16.19 -13.68
C LEU A 216 -13.02 15.13 -13.50
N VAL A 217 -12.81 13.97 -14.11
CA VAL A 217 -13.61 12.76 -13.87
C VAL A 217 -12.73 11.69 -13.23
N ILE A 218 -13.18 11.14 -12.11
CA ILE A 218 -12.51 10.05 -11.39
C ILE A 218 -13.46 8.85 -11.37
N THR A 219 -13.00 7.72 -11.88
CA THR A 219 -13.84 6.53 -11.99
C THR A 219 -13.19 5.28 -11.41
N ASP A 220 -13.94 4.21 -11.26
CA ASP A 220 -13.39 2.90 -10.99
C ASP A 220 -12.79 2.30 -12.28
N SER A 221 -11.62 1.67 -12.17
CA SER A 221 -10.93 1.08 -13.33
C SER A 221 -11.74 -0.01 -14.02
N SER A 222 -12.67 -0.65 -13.34
CA SER A 222 -13.55 -1.67 -13.90
C SER A 222 -14.53 -1.13 -14.94
N VAL A 223 -14.81 0.17 -14.92
CA VAL A 223 -15.74 0.85 -15.83
C VAL A 223 -15.07 1.91 -16.69
N PHE A 224 -13.74 1.97 -16.74
CA PHE A 224 -12.95 2.92 -17.52
C PHE A 224 -13.46 3.03 -18.97
N GLN A 225 -13.59 1.91 -19.67
CA GLN A 225 -14.02 1.91 -21.07
C GLN A 225 -15.44 2.48 -21.26
N LYS A 226 -16.34 2.22 -20.31
CA LYS A 226 -17.72 2.74 -20.38
C LYS A 226 -17.77 4.24 -20.16
N VAL A 227 -16.95 4.75 -19.24
CA VAL A 227 -16.86 6.17 -18.92
C VAL A 227 -16.16 6.93 -20.04
N GLU A 228 -15.01 6.42 -20.49
CA GLU A 228 -14.20 7.05 -21.54
C GLU A 228 -15.01 7.29 -22.84
N LYS A 229 -15.79 6.30 -23.27
CA LYS A 229 -16.61 6.43 -24.49
C LYS A 229 -17.71 7.50 -24.43
N GLN A 230 -18.09 7.94 -23.24
CA GLN A 230 -19.14 8.95 -23.04
C GLN A 230 -18.58 10.35 -22.76
N LEU A 231 -17.26 10.45 -22.50
CA LEU A 231 -16.62 11.71 -22.17
C LEU A 231 -15.98 12.35 -23.39
N PRO A 232 -16.12 13.68 -23.57
CA PRO A 232 -15.29 14.44 -24.51
C PRO A 232 -13.81 14.24 -24.21
N HIS A 233 -12.97 14.29 -25.24
CA HIS A 233 -11.53 14.05 -25.12
C HIS A 233 -10.82 15.11 -24.25
N GLU A 234 -11.38 16.29 -24.18
CA GLU A 234 -10.84 17.42 -23.43
C GLU A 234 -11.04 17.30 -21.92
N VAL A 235 -12.00 16.47 -21.47
CA VAL A 235 -12.28 16.29 -20.04
C VAL A 235 -11.25 15.36 -19.43
N PRO A 236 -10.42 15.80 -18.46
CA PRO A 236 -9.45 14.95 -17.81
C PRO A 236 -10.08 13.75 -17.12
N LEU A 237 -9.46 12.57 -17.27
CA LEU A 237 -9.96 11.32 -16.73
C LEU A 237 -8.87 10.58 -15.96
N THR A 238 -9.19 10.10 -14.76
CA THR A 238 -8.33 9.22 -13.97
C THR A 238 -9.16 8.17 -13.22
N SER A 239 -8.52 7.34 -12.41
CA SER A 239 -9.24 6.37 -11.59
C SER A 239 -8.74 6.32 -10.15
N PHE A 240 -9.62 5.84 -9.24
CA PHE A 240 -9.26 5.63 -7.84
C PHE A 240 -8.02 4.72 -7.69
N SER A 241 -7.88 3.71 -8.54
CA SER A 241 -6.71 2.82 -8.52
C SER A 241 -5.43 3.53 -8.94
N VAL A 242 -5.48 4.44 -9.92
CA VAL A 242 -4.33 5.28 -10.33
C VAL A 242 -3.95 6.22 -9.21
N LEU A 243 -4.92 6.93 -8.62
CA LEU A 243 -4.70 7.84 -7.49
C LEU A 243 -4.05 7.12 -6.31
N MET A 244 -4.60 5.98 -5.89
CA MET A 244 -4.04 5.19 -4.78
C MET A 244 -2.63 4.70 -5.07
N SER A 245 -2.34 4.32 -6.30
CA SER A 245 -1.02 3.85 -6.69
C SER A 245 0.02 4.96 -6.73
N ALA A 246 -0.37 6.17 -7.12
CA ALA A 246 0.48 7.36 -7.02
C ALA A 246 0.71 7.75 -5.55
N TYR A 247 -0.35 7.70 -4.75
CA TYR A 247 -0.29 8.03 -3.32
C TYR A 247 0.63 7.07 -2.54
N LYS A 248 0.62 5.76 -2.88
CA LYS A 248 1.35 4.73 -2.13
C LYS A 248 2.61 4.22 -2.82
N GLY A 249 2.79 4.44 -4.11
CA GLY A 249 3.91 3.92 -4.89
C GLY A 249 4.61 4.98 -5.73
N ASP A 250 5.52 4.51 -6.59
CA ASP A 250 6.12 5.29 -7.66
C ASP A 250 5.29 5.09 -8.93
N ILE A 251 4.46 6.08 -9.25
CA ILE A 251 3.53 6.02 -10.39
C ILE A 251 4.26 5.96 -11.74
N HIS A 252 5.43 6.59 -11.85
CA HIS A 252 6.19 6.60 -13.09
C HIS A 252 6.74 5.22 -13.41
N ARG A 253 7.23 4.49 -12.40
CA ARG A 253 7.64 3.08 -12.55
C ARG A 253 6.46 2.19 -12.95
N LEU A 254 5.28 2.40 -12.35
CA LEU A 254 4.09 1.63 -12.68
C LEU A 254 3.59 1.87 -14.10
N VAL A 255 3.66 3.11 -14.59
CA VAL A 255 3.32 3.44 -15.99
C VAL A 255 4.34 2.84 -16.95
N ALA A 256 5.64 2.92 -16.65
CA ALA A 256 6.68 2.28 -17.44
C ALA A 256 6.47 0.75 -17.52
N GLY A 257 6.13 0.12 -16.39
CA GLY A 257 5.82 -1.31 -16.33
C GLY A 257 4.60 -1.70 -17.18
N ALA A 258 3.56 -0.86 -17.24
CA ALA A 258 2.39 -1.16 -18.08
C ALA A 258 2.71 -1.16 -19.59
N LYS A 259 3.65 -0.33 -20.02
CA LYS A 259 4.05 -0.28 -21.46
C LYS A 259 4.63 -1.61 -21.96
N VAL A 260 5.17 -2.42 -21.05
CA VAL A 260 5.71 -3.76 -21.38
C VAL A 260 4.59 -4.71 -21.86
N LEU A 261 3.34 -4.49 -21.44
CA LEU A 261 2.20 -5.32 -21.86
C LEU A 261 2.06 -5.46 -23.39
N SER A 262 2.43 -4.44 -24.15
CA SER A 262 2.38 -4.47 -25.63
C SER A 262 3.52 -5.30 -26.27
N GLN A 263 4.51 -5.71 -25.50
CA GLN A 263 5.71 -6.41 -25.98
C GLN A 263 5.83 -7.83 -25.39
N LEU A 264 4.91 -8.24 -24.52
CA LEU A 264 4.95 -9.56 -23.91
C LEU A 264 4.69 -10.67 -24.94
N PRO A 265 5.41 -11.80 -24.87
CA PRO A 265 5.11 -12.96 -25.69
C PRO A 265 3.79 -13.62 -25.27
N PRO A 266 3.12 -14.37 -26.16
CA PRO A 266 1.85 -15.03 -25.86
C PRO A 266 1.90 -15.98 -24.65
N ASN A 267 3.03 -16.61 -24.40
CA ASN A 267 3.25 -17.53 -23.28
C ASN A 267 3.89 -16.85 -22.05
N ALA A 268 3.81 -15.52 -21.94
CA ALA A 268 4.37 -14.80 -20.79
C ALA A 268 3.77 -15.27 -19.48
N HIS A 269 4.58 -15.28 -18.43
CA HIS A 269 4.14 -15.57 -17.08
C HIS A 269 3.96 -14.26 -16.30
N ILE A 270 2.72 -13.96 -15.93
CA ILE A 270 2.33 -12.75 -15.21
C ILE A 270 1.94 -13.08 -13.77
N LEU A 271 2.50 -12.33 -12.82
CA LEU A 271 2.10 -12.37 -11.42
C LEU A 271 1.02 -11.30 -11.17
N ILE A 272 -0.15 -11.70 -10.72
CA ILE A 272 -1.19 -10.80 -10.19
C ILE A 272 -1.10 -10.83 -8.68
N ALA A 273 -0.76 -9.67 -8.06
CA ALA A 273 -0.56 -9.55 -6.62
C ALA A 273 -1.62 -8.67 -5.98
N GLU A 274 -2.30 -9.18 -4.96
CA GLU A 274 -3.33 -8.50 -4.20
C GLU A 274 -2.84 -8.14 -2.80
N ALA A 275 -3.21 -6.94 -2.32
CA ALA A 275 -2.82 -6.46 -0.99
C ALA A 275 -3.59 -7.12 0.16
N CYS A 276 -4.77 -7.63 -0.12
CA CYS A 276 -5.68 -8.20 0.88
C CYS A 276 -6.21 -9.57 0.44
N SER A 277 -6.60 -10.36 1.42
CA SER A 277 -7.32 -11.60 1.20
C SER A 277 -8.81 -11.31 1.27
N HIS A 278 -9.51 -11.43 0.16
CA HIS A 278 -10.96 -11.34 0.10
C HIS A 278 -11.52 -12.55 -0.65
N VAL A 279 -12.79 -12.86 -0.42
CA VAL A 279 -13.45 -13.94 -1.15
C VAL A 279 -13.73 -13.47 -2.57
N PRO A 280 -13.17 -14.11 -3.62
CA PRO A 280 -13.37 -13.70 -5.01
C PRO A 280 -14.84 -13.77 -5.39
N THR A 281 -15.32 -12.75 -6.11
CA THR A 281 -16.66 -12.73 -6.71
C THR A 281 -16.56 -12.89 -8.22
N ASN A 282 -17.70 -13.16 -8.89
CA ASN A 282 -17.76 -13.26 -10.35
C ASN A 282 -17.43 -11.92 -11.07
N GLU A 283 -17.37 -10.82 -10.33
CA GLU A 283 -17.04 -9.48 -10.84
C GLU A 283 -15.65 -9.00 -10.41
N ASP A 284 -14.87 -9.88 -9.77
CA ASP A 284 -13.53 -9.57 -9.26
C ASP A 284 -12.59 -9.06 -10.36
N ILE A 285 -11.92 -7.95 -10.10
CA ILE A 285 -11.03 -7.30 -11.08
C ILE A 285 -9.80 -8.17 -11.31
N GLY A 286 -9.11 -8.57 -10.24
CA GLY A 286 -7.85 -9.31 -10.33
C GLY A 286 -8.01 -10.75 -10.78
N ARG A 287 -9.10 -11.39 -10.36
CA ARG A 287 -9.34 -12.83 -10.61
C ARG A 287 -10.11 -13.12 -11.88
N VAL A 288 -10.96 -12.18 -12.34
CA VAL A 288 -11.86 -12.42 -13.46
C VAL A 288 -11.66 -11.42 -14.60
N LYS A 289 -11.80 -10.12 -14.33
CA LYS A 289 -11.84 -9.10 -15.40
C LYS A 289 -10.46 -8.91 -16.05
N LEU A 290 -9.42 -8.74 -15.24
CA LEU A 290 -8.06 -8.52 -15.73
C LEU A 290 -7.51 -9.74 -16.48
N PRO A 291 -7.60 -10.98 -15.96
CA PRO A 291 -7.20 -12.17 -16.72
C PRO A 291 -7.92 -12.32 -18.07
N LYS A 292 -9.23 -12.06 -18.13
CA LYS A 292 -9.97 -12.07 -19.39
C LYS A 292 -9.46 -11.02 -20.39
N LEU A 293 -9.17 -9.82 -19.90
CA LEU A 293 -8.66 -8.73 -20.74
C LEU A 293 -7.24 -9.01 -21.23
N LEU A 294 -6.38 -9.57 -20.38
CA LEU A 294 -5.04 -10.00 -20.73
C LEU A 294 -5.05 -11.09 -21.81
N ARG A 295 -5.83 -12.16 -21.61
CA ARG A 295 -5.94 -13.24 -22.62
C ARG A 295 -6.50 -12.75 -23.95
N LYS A 296 -7.49 -11.87 -23.91
CA LYS A 296 -8.06 -11.27 -25.15
C LYS A 296 -7.00 -10.50 -25.96
N LYS A 297 -6.00 -9.90 -25.29
CA LYS A 297 -4.97 -9.06 -25.94
C LYS A 297 -3.70 -9.80 -26.27
N LEU A 298 -3.28 -10.75 -25.42
CA LEU A 298 -1.99 -11.40 -25.49
C LEU A 298 -2.08 -12.88 -25.94
N GLY A 299 -3.26 -13.49 -25.86
CA GLY A 299 -3.49 -14.89 -26.20
C GLY A 299 -3.79 -15.79 -25.01
N ASP A 300 -4.29 -16.98 -25.28
CA ASP A 300 -4.75 -17.93 -24.24
C ASP A 300 -3.60 -18.74 -23.61
N GLU A 301 -2.42 -18.76 -24.24
CA GLU A 301 -1.22 -19.43 -23.71
C GLU A 301 -0.59 -18.71 -22.51
N LEU A 302 -1.12 -17.52 -22.17
CA LEU A 302 -0.65 -16.70 -21.06
C LEU A 302 -0.77 -17.43 -19.72
N VAL A 303 0.32 -17.51 -18.97
CA VAL A 303 0.37 -18.08 -17.62
C VAL A 303 0.13 -16.98 -16.60
N ILE A 304 -0.86 -17.15 -15.73
CA ILE A 304 -1.20 -16.17 -14.70
C ILE A 304 -1.14 -16.85 -13.33
N THR A 305 -0.29 -16.34 -12.45
CA THR A 305 -0.24 -16.71 -11.04
C THR A 305 -0.85 -15.61 -10.18
N HIS A 306 -1.63 -15.99 -9.17
CA HIS A 306 -2.23 -15.07 -8.22
C HIS A 306 -1.65 -15.28 -6.82
N VAL A 307 -1.31 -14.17 -6.15
CA VAL A 307 -0.89 -14.17 -4.74
C VAL A 307 -1.65 -13.09 -3.96
N ASN A 308 -1.86 -13.33 -2.67
CA ASN A 308 -2.61 -12.44 -1.79
C ASN A 308 -1.79 -12.02 -0.57
N GLY A 309 -2.10 -10.86 -0.02
CA GLY A 309 -1.56 -10.43 1.27
C GLY A 309 -0.04 -10.51 1.29
N ASP A 310 0.49 -11.32 2.17
CA ASP A 310 1.94 -11.44 2.41
C ASP A 310 2.64 -12.52 1.56
N ASP A 311 1.91 -13.27 0.73
CA ASP A 311 2.44 -14.35 -0.12
C ASP A 311 3.22 -13.84 -1.35
N PHE A 312 3.59 -12.55 -1.36
CA PHE A 312 4.39 -11.98 -2.45
C PHE A 312 5.76 -12.65 -2.54
N PRO A 313 6.11 -13.29 -3.67
CA PRO A 313 7.34 -14.07 -3.81
C PRO A 313 8.59 -13.24 -3.59
N THR A 314 9.60 -13.83 -2.97
CA THR A 314 10.94 -13.24 -2.86
C THR A 314 11.75 -13.38 -4.15
N ASP A 315 11.47 -14.42 -4.95
CA ASP A 315 12.04 -14.65 -6.27
C ASP A 315 10.99 -14.34 -7.33
N LEU A 316 11.25 -13.34 -8.15
CA LEU A 316 10.39 -12.87 -9.23
C LEU A 316 10.94 -13.26 -10.62
N SER A 317 12.09 -13.92 -10.68
CA SER A 317 12.81 -14.22 -11.95
C SER A 317 11.99 -15.03 -12.96
N GLY A 318 11.00 -15.78 -12.49
CA GLY A 318 10.07 -16.54 -13.34
C GLY A 318 8.96 -15.72 -13.99
N TYR A 319 8.83 -14.42 -13.66
CA TYR A 319 7.73 -13.57 -14.16
C TYR A 319 8.23 -12.49 -15.10
N GLN A 320 7.51 -12.24 -16.19
CA GLN A 320 7.79 -11.16 -17.13
C GLN A 320 7.11 -9.85 -16.74
N LEU A 321 6.11 -9.90 -15.86
CA LEU A 321 5.39 -8.72 -15.37
C LEU A 321 4.72 -9.02 -14.03
N VAL A 322 4.76 -8.07 -13.11
CA VAL A 322 3.93 -8.05 -11.91
C VAL A 322 2.80 -7.02 -12.08
N ILE A 323 1.55 -7.44 -11.88
CA ILE A 323 0.40 -6.53 -11.86
C ILE A 323 -0.18 -6.51 -10.43
N HIS A 324 0.02 -5.41 -9.72
CA HIS A 324 -0.41 -5.25 -8.34
C HIS A 324 -1.79 -4.56 -8.26
N CYS A 325 -2.60 -4.88 -7.25
CA CYS A 325 -3.83 -4.13 -6.99
C CYS A 325 -3.52 -2.69 -6.51
N GLY A 326 -4.54 -1.87 -6.28
CA GLY A 326 -4.40 -0.47 -5.81
C GLY A 326 -3.82 -0.31 -4.40
N ALA A 327 -3.49 -1.38 -3.70
CA ALA A 327 -2.85 -1.40 -2.38
C ALA A 327 -3.57 -0.60 -1.27
N CYS A 328 -4.90 -0.44 -1.36
CA CYS A 328 -5.66 0.35 -0.39
C CYS A 328 -5.55 -0.15 1.05
N MET A 329 -5.37 -1.46 1.25
CA MET A 329 -5.21 -2.10 2.57
C MET A 329 -3.75 -2.29 2.99
N MET A 330 -2.80 -1.80 2.21
CA MET A 330 -1.37 -1.91 2.44
C MET A 330 -0.80 -0.53 2.74
N ASN A 331 0.17 -0.42 3.65
CA ASN A 331 0.83 0.85 3.88
C ASN A 331 1.82 1.18 2.73
N ARG A 332 2.23 2.45 2.65
CA ARG A 332 3.09 2.96 1.57
C ARG A 332 4.41 2.20 1.47
N ASN A 333 5.10 2.00 2.57
CA ASN A 333 6.40 1.34 2.58
C ASN A 333 6.33 -0.10 2.09
N HIS A 334 5.26 -0.81 2.39
CA HIS A 334 5.07 -2.17 1.91
C HIS A 334 4.98 -2.22 0.37
N LEU A 335 4.22 -1.32 -0.25
CA LEU A 335 4.14 -1.25 -1.72
C LEU A 335 5.48 -0.82 -2.33
N LEU A 336 6.13 0.22 -1.77
CA LEU A 336 7.43 0.68 -2.23
C LEU A 336 8.50 -0.43 -2.15
N THR A 337 8.50 -1.21 -1.07
CA THR A 337 9.43 -2.34 -0.93
C THR A 337 9.19 -3.40 -2.01
N ARG A 338 7.93 -3.73 -2.35
CA ARG A 338 7.62 -4.63 -3.46
C ARG A 338 8.08 -4.07 -4.80
N GLN A 339 7.94 -2.78 -5.03
CA GLN A 339 8.45 -2.11 -6.24
C GLN A 339 9.99 -2.17 -6.31
N GLU A 340 10.69 -1.96 -5.18
CA GLU A 340 12.15 -2.09 -5.12
C GLU A 340 12.61 -3.54 -5.32
N GLU A 341 11.92 -4.53 -4.75
CA GLU A 341 12.18 -5.95 -4.97
C GLU A 341 12.04 -6.33 -6.45
N ALA A 342 10.98 -5.87 -7.12
CA ALA A 342 10.76 -6.08 -8.54
C ALA A 342 11.84 -5.37 -9.38
N THR A 343 12.19 -4.13 -9.04
CA THR A 343 13.23 -3.35 -9.73
C THR A 343 14.61 -4.01 -9.63
N ARG A 344 14.99 -4.48 -8.44
CA ARG A 344 16.29 -5.20 -8.25
C ARG A 344 16.41 -6.46 -9.10
N GLN A 345 15.28 -7.13 -9.32
CA GLN A 345 15.22 -8.35 -10.13
C GLN A 345 14.92 -8.06 -11.61
N GLN A 346 14.87 -6.79 -12.00
CA GLN A 346 14.59 -6.34 -13.36
C GLN A 346 13.22 -6.84 -13.89
N VAL A 347 12.27 -7.08 -13.01
CA VAL A 347 10.91 -7.48 -13.36
C VAL A 347 10.02 -6.23 -13.36
N PRO A 348 9.42 -5.86 -14.51
CA PRO A 348 8.50 -4.73 -14.60
C PRO A 348 7.32 -4.92 -13.66
N MET A 349 6.88 -3.81 -13.05
CA MET A 349 5.70 -3.83 -12.18
C MET A 349 4.74 -2.73 -12.59
N THR A 350 3.45 -3.05 -12.62
CA THR A 350 2.37 -2.09 -12.84
C THR A 350 1.22 -2.34 -11.86
N ASN A 351 0.13 -1.57 -11.98
CA ASN A 351 -1.07 -1.79 -11.19
C ASN A 351 -2.31 -2.07 -12.05
N TYR A 352 -3.41 -2.50 -11.41
CA TYR A 352 -4.67 -2.82 -12.09
C TYR A 352 -5.18 -1.69 -12.97
N GLY A 353 -5.29 -0.48 -12.45
CA GLY A 353 -5.84 0.66 -13.19
C GLY A 353 -5.02 1.05 -14.41
N ILE A 354 -3.70 1.10 -14.24
CA ILE A 354 -2.75 1.44 -15.31
C ILE A 354 -2.70 0.30 -16.34
N ALA A 355 -2.65 -0.97 -15.90
CA ALA A 355 -2.68 -2.13 -16.79
C ALA A 355 -3.97 -2.16 -17.64
N ILE A 356 -5.13 -1.93 -17.01
CA ILE A 356 -6.41 -1.87 -17.71
C ILE A 356 -6.42 -0.72 -18.74
N ALA A 357 -5.95 0.48 -18.35
CA ALA A 357 -5.87 1.62 -19.25
C ALA A 357 -4.95 1.34 -20.46
N GLN A 358 -3.79 0.68 -20.24
CA GLN A 358 -2.88 0.26 -21.31
C GLN A 358 -3.54 -0.77 -22.23
N LEU A 359 -4.16 -1.80 -21.68
CA LEU A 359 -4.83 -2.85 -22.46
C LEU A 359 -6.02 -2.32 -23.29
N LEU A 360 -6.69 -1.27 -22.80
CA LEU A 360 -7.76 -0.58 -23.50
C LEU A 360 -7.24 0.46 -24.52
N GLY A 361 -5.95 0.77 -24.52
CA GLY A 361 -5.35 1.78 -25.39
C GLY A 361 -5.66 3.22 -25.00
N ILE A 362 -5.99 3.46 -23.73
CA ILE A 362 -6.38 4.79 -23.21
C ILE A 362 -5.40 5.32 -22.16
N LEU A 363 -4.23 4.69 -22.00
CA LEU A 363 -3.29 5.10 -20.95
C LEU A 363 -2.82 6.55 -21.13
N ASP A 364 -2.60 7.00 -22.37
CA ASP A 364 -2.16 8.39 -22.66
C ASP A 364 -3.24 9.44 -22.33
N ARG A 365 -4.51 9.01 -22.18
CA ARG A 365 -5.63 9.87 -21.76
C ARG A 365 -5.74 9.99 -20.24
N VAL A 366 -5.14 9.06 -19.49
CA VAL A 366 -5.24 9.04 -18.05
C VAL A 366 -4.31 10.09 -17.45
N VAL A 367 -4.90 11.06 -16.74
CA VAL A 367 -4.10 12.06 -16.02
C VAL A 367 -3.56 11.48 -14.71
N LEU A 368 -2.30 11.77 -14.42
CA LEU A 368 -1.58 11.29 -13.24
C LEU A 368 -1.43 12.42 -12.22
N PRO A 369 -1.53 12.13 -10.90
CA PRO A 369 -1.33 13.11 -9.82
C PRO A 369 0.07 13.69 -9.80
#